data_c0ce3fed454343e7e35825116b0dd13b
#
_entry.id   c0ce3fed454343e7e35825116b0dd13b
#
_cell.length_a   1.000
_cell.length_b   1.000
_cell.length_c   1.000
_cell.angle_alpha   90.00
_cell.angle_beta   90.00
_cell.angle_gamma   90.00
#
_symmetry.space_group_name_H-M   'P 1'
#
loop_
_entity.id
_entity.type
_entity.pdbx_description
1 polymer ?
#
loop_
_entity_poly.entity_id
_entity_poly.type
_entity_poly.pdbx_seq_one_letter_code
_entity_poly.pdbx_strand_id
1 'polypeptide(L)'
;MDQRPNPRVLLRLLGLLRPYRTRLALAGLALLMASGSVLLLGNGLRLVIDRGFLAADQQALAQTLGLMLAVVTVLALASALRYYQVTWIGERLAANLRQRVFDHLLTLEPSFFESASDGRAAGEIASRLTADTSVLQSLFGSSVSLALRNLVMLVGAVVLMLVTQPWLSAMVLIGIPATLLPIVWYGRRVR
;
A
#
# COMPACT_ATOMS: atom_id res chain seq x y z
N MET A 1 -15.84 13.80 17.84
CA MET A 1 -15.10 12.76 18.58
C MET A 1 -13.78 12.53 17.87
N ASP A 2 -12.72 13.10 18.40
CA ASP A 2 -11.36 13.05 17.83
C ASP A 2 -10.73 11.69 18.27
N GLN A 3 -10.96 10.64 17.50
CA GLN A 3 -10.34 9.33 17.75
C GLN A 3 -8.94 9.32 17.13
N ARG A 4 -7.98 9.91 17.83
CA ARG A 4 -6.57 9.68 17.50
C ARG A 4 -6.28 8.18 17.62
N PRO A 5 -5.77 7.53 16.56
CA PRO A 5 -5.49 6.10 16.60
C PRO A 5 -4.47 5.83 17.72
N ASN A 6 -4.88 5.05 18.70
CA ASN A 6 -4.03 4.71 19.83
C ASN A 6 -2.89 3.78 19.33
N PRO A 7 -1.61 4.19 19.39
CA PRO A 7 -0.50 3.42 18.84
C PRO A 7 -0.39 1.99 19.41
N ARG A 8 -0.93 1.78 20.62
CA ARG A 8 -0.97 0.45 21.27
C ARG A 8 -1.93 -0.52 20.56
N VAL A 9 -3.00 0.00 19.94
CA VAL A 9 -3.94 -0.82 19.16
C VAL A 9 -3.27 -1.28 17.87
N LEU A 10 -2.54 -0.38 17.20
CA LEU A 10 -1.77 -0.72 15.99
C LEU A 10 -0.69 -1.79 16.27
N LEU A 11 0.02 -1.70 17.39
CA LEU A 11 1.01 -2.70 17.79
C LEU A 11 0.38 -4.08 18.08
N ARG A 12 -0.81 -4.13 18.68
CA ARG A 12 -1.56 -5.38 18.89
C ARG A 12 -2.02 -5.99 17.56
N LEU A 13 -2.46 -5.16 16.61
CA LEU A 13 -2.86 -5.61 15.27
C LEU A 13 -1.66 -6.15 14.48
N LEU A 14 -0.47 -5.53 14.61
CA LEU A 14 0.77 -6.04 14.02
C LEU A 14 1.16 -7.42 14.60
N GLY A 15 0.84 -7.69 15.87
CA GLY A 15 1.03 -9.00 16.47
C GLY A 15 0.22 -10.12 15.77
N LEU A 16 -0.95 -9.79 15.22
CA LEU A 16 -1.79 -10.73 14.47
C LEU A 16 -1.21 -11.12 13.10
N LEU A 17 -0.27 -10.32 12.57
CA LEU A 17 0.43 -10.60 11.32
C LEU A 17 1.62 -11.58 11.51
N ARG A 18 2.02 -11.85 12.75
CA ARG A 18 3.17 -12.71 13.07
C ARG A 18 3.13 -14.11 12.43
N PRO A 19 1.99 -14.82 12.38
CA PRO A 19 1.91 -16.12 11.71
C PRO A 19 2.08 -16.06 10.19
N TYR A 20 1.95 -14.88 9.57
CA TYR A 20 1.99 -14.69 8.10
C TYR A 20 3.32 -14.09 7.59
N ARG A 21 4.42 -14.20 8.38
CA ARG A 21 5.72 -13.58 8.07
C ARG A 21 6.26 -13.93 6.68
N THR A 22 6.15 -15.19 6.27
CA THR A 22 6.63 -15.64 4.96
C THR A 22 5.85 -14.98 3.81
N ARG A 23 4.53 -14.91 3.93
CA ARG A 23 3.70 -14.23 2.93
C ARG A 23 3.93 -12.73 2.92
N LEU A 24 4.15 -12.13 4.09
CA LEU A 24 4.48 -10.72 4.22
C LEU A 24 5.85 -10.41 3.58
N ALA A 25 6.84 -11.28 3.77
CA ALA A 25 8.15 -11.17 3.11
C ALA A 25 8.03 -11.30 1.58
N LEU A 26 7.25 -12.26 1.08
CA LEU A 26 6.99 -12.41 -0.35
C LEU A 26 6.26 -11.19 -0.93
N ALA A 27 5.27 -10.64 -0.22
CA ALA A 27 4.59 -9.42 -0.62
C ALA A 27 5.54 -8.21 -0.65
N GLY A 28 6.46 -8.12 0.33
CA GLY A 28 7.50 -7.10 0.39
C GLY A 28 8.50 -7.20 -0.76
N LEU A 29 8.99 -8.40 -1.06
CA LEU A 29 9.87 -8.65 -2.22
C LEU A 29 9.17 -8.29 -3.54
N ALA A 30 7.94 -8.75 -3.72
CA ALA A 30 7.15 -8.42 -4.90
C ALA A 30 6.89 -6.91 -5.01
N LEU A 31 6.69 -6.21 -3.90
CA LEU A 31 6.55 -4.76 -3.85
C LEU A 31 7.84 -4.05 -4.30
N LEU A 32 9.00 -4.48 -3.80
CA LEU A 32 10.29 -3.92 -4.20
C LEU A 32 10.58 -4.17 -5.67
N MET A 33 10.31 -5.38 -6.17
CA MET A 33 10.45 -5.72 -7.59
C MET A 33 9.53 -4.86 -8.48
N ALA A 34 8.26 -4.73 -8.11
CA ALA A 34 7.31 -3.92 -8.87
C ALA A 34 7.70 -2.43 -8.86
N SER A 35 8.09 -1.88 -7.70
CA SER A 35 8.52 -0.48 -7.59
C SER A 35 9.82 -0.23 -8.35
N GLY A 36 10.79 -1.14 -8.25
CA GLY A 36 12.04 -1.08 -9.00
C GLY A 36 11.81 -1.15 -10.51
N SER A 37 10.91 -2.01 -10.98
CA SER A 37 10.55 -2.10 -12.40
C SER A 37 9.96 -0.80 -12.93
N VAL A 38 9.12 -0.11 -12.15
CA VAL A 38 8.58 1.21 -12.55
C VAL A 38 9.69 2.25 -12.70
N LEU A 39 10.65 2.28 -11.76
CA LEU A 39 11.79 3.20 -11.85
C LEU A 39 12.72 2.86 -13.03
N LEU A 40 12.92 1.57 -13.32
CA LEU A 40 13.69 1.12 -14.48
C LEU A 40 13.01 1.49 -15.81
N LEU A 41 11.69 1.47 -15.89
CA LEU A 41 10.94 1.91 -17.09
C LEU A 41 11.19 3.38 -17.40
N GLY A 42 11.28 4.24 -16.37
CA GLY A 42 11.63 5.65 -16.57
C GLY A 42 13.02 5.83 -17.19
N ASN A 43 14.02 5.08 -16.73
CA ASN A 43 15.36 5.07 -17.32
C ASN A 43 15.39 4.42 -18.71
N GLY A 44 14.61 3.35 -18.91
CA GLY A 44 14.48 2.69 -20.21
C GLY A 44 13.93 3.63 -21.29
N LEU A 45 12.94 4.44 -20.94
CA LEU A 45 12.39 5.44 -21.86
C LEU A 45 13.44 6.48 -22.28
N ARG A 46 14.27 6.94 -21.35
CA ARG A 46 15.41 7.81 -21.65
C ARG A 46 16.36 7.15 -22.63
N LEU A 47 16.73 5.88 -22.41
CA LEU A 47 17.63 5.14 -23.30
C LEU A 47 17.04 4.95 -24.72
N VAL A 48 15.73 4.74 -24.84
CA VAL A 48 15.03 4.68 -26.13
C VAL A 48 15.17 6.00 -26.87
N ILE A 49 14.98 7.11 -26.18
CA ILE A 49 15.08 8.45 -26.79
C ILE A 49 16.54 8.72 -27.23
N ASP A 50 17.50 8.53 -26.30
CA ASP A 50 18.90 8.88 -26.52
C ASP A 50 19.55 7.99 -27.60
N ARG A 51 19.32 6.69 -27.60
CA ARG A 51 19.96 5.73 -28.52
C ARG A 51 19.12 5.40 -29.74
N GLY A 52 17.80 5.34 -29.61
CA GLY A 52 16.92 4.94 -30.69
C GLY A 52 16.67 6.07 -31.70
N PHE A 53 16.35 7.26 -31.20
CA PHE A 53 16.00 8.38 -32.06
C PHE A 53 17.20 9.25 -32.43
N LEU A 54 18.12 9.50 -31.47
CA LEU A 54 19.26 10.39 -31.75
C LEU A 54 20.41 9.68 -32.46
N ALA A 55 20.66 8.41 -32.21
CA ALA A 55 21.74 7.65 -32.82
C ALA A 55 21.31 6.88 -34.09
N ALA A 56 20.00 6.81 -34.40
CA ALA A 56 19.41 6.05 -35.53
C ALA A 56 19.87 4.58 -35.58
N ASP A 57 20.25 3.98 -34.46
CA ASP A 57 20.70 2.59 -34.34
C ASP A 57 19.50 1.66 -34.11
N GLN A 58 19.08 1.01 -35.21
CA GLN A 58 17.92 0.10 -35.20
C GLN A 58 18.15 -1.14 -34.34
N GLN A 59 19.38 -1.65 -34.20
CA GLN A 59 19.69 -2.82 -33.39
C GLN A 59 19.66 -2.45 -31.87
N ALA A 60 20.23 -1.32 -31.51
CA ALA A 60 20.18 -0.82 -30.12
C ALA A 60 18.74 -0.52 -29.69
N LEU A 61 17.91 0.03 -30.61
CA LEU A 61 16.49 0.26 -30.36
C LEU A 61 15.74 -1.06 -30.10
N ALA A 62 15.93 -2.08 -30.94
CA ALA A 62 15.27 -3.38 -30.77
C ALA A 62 15.66 -4.05 -29.45
N GLN A 63 16.94 -4.01 -29.04
CA GLN A 63 17.41 -4.51 -27.75
C GLN A 63 16.79 -3.77 -26.57
N THR A 64 16.73 -2.44 -26.64
CA THR A 64 16.16 -1.63 -25.55
C THR A 64 14.66 -1.88 -25.41
N LEU A 65 13.93 -2.00 -26.52
CA LEU A 65 12.50 -2.37 -26.49
C LEU A 65 12.28 -3.77 -25.93
N GLY A 66 13.14 -4.75 -26.28
CA GLY A 66 13.08 -6.09 -25.72
C GLY A 66 13.30 -6.10 -24.20
N LEU A 67 14.27 -5.33 -23.71
CA LEU A 67 14.51 -5.16 -22.27
C LEU A 67 13.34 -4.49 -21.58
N MET A 68 12.76 -3.45 -22.17
CA MET A 68 11.57 -2.79 -21.62
C MET A 68 10.39 -3.75 -21.52
N LEU A 69 10.17 -4.59 -22.54
CA LEU A 69 9.12 -5.62 -22.51
C LEU A 69 9.36 -6.63 -21.38
N ALA A 70 10.60 -7.06 -21.16
CA ALA A 70 10.96 -7.92 -20.04
C ALA A 70 10.67 -7.25 -18.69
N VAL A 71 11.04 -5.96 -18.54
CA VAL A 71 10.76 -5.20 -17.30
C VAL A 71 9.25 -5.04 -17.06
N VAL A 72 8.46 -4.78 -18.12
CA VAL A 72 6.98 -4.71 -18.02
C VAL A 72 6.41 -6.06 -17.59
N THR A 73 6.93 -7.16 -18.13
CA THR A 73 6.51 -8.52 -17.75
C THR A 73 6.80 -8.79 -16.27
N VAL A 74 8.02 -8.45 -15.81
CA VAL A 74 8.40 -8.56 -14.38
C VAL A 74 7.49 -7.68 -13.52
N LEU A 75 7.21 -6.45 -13.94
CA LEU A 75 6.29 -5.54 -13.24
C LEU A 75 4.89 -6.14 -13.10
N ALA A 76 4.36 -6.73 -14.17
CA ALA A 76 3.03 -7.35 -14.16
C ALA A 76 2.98 -8.55 -13.20
N LEU A 77 3.94 -9.45 -13.29
CA LEU A 77 4.04 -10.64 -12.43
C LEU A 77 4.25 -10.25 -10.96
N ALA A 78 5.16 -9.34 -10.68
CA ALA A 78 5.41 -8.85 -9.32
C ALA A 78 4.18 -8.14 -8.73
N SER A 79 3.47 -7.33 -9.54
CA SER A 79 2.23 -6.66 -9.11
C SER A 79 1.12 -7.66 -8.82
N ALA A 80 0.93 -8.68 -9.65
CA ALA A 80 -0.03 -9.74 -9.45
C ALA A 80 0.28 -10.56 -8.18
N LEU A 81 1.54 -10.96 -8.00
CA LEU A 81 1.99 -11.70 -6.82
C LEU A 81 1.79 -10.88 -5.54
N ARG A 82 2.19 -9.61 -5.54
CA ARG A 82 1.96 -8.70 -4.42
C ARG A 82 0.47 -8.59 -4.09
N TYR A 83 -0.37 -8.32 -5.09
CA TYR A 83 -1.81 -8.19 -4.91
C TYR A 83 -2.41 -9.47 -4.29
N TYR A 84 -2.06 -10.62 -4.82
CA TYR A 84 -2.53 -11.92 -4.31
C TYR A 84 -2.14 -12.14 -2.85
N GLN A 85 -0.86 -11.93 -2.49
CA GLN A 85 -0.40 -12.15 -1.12
C GLN A 85 -1.05 -11.17 -0.12
N VAL A 86 -1.18 -9.91 -0.49
CA VAL A 86 -1.74 -8.88 0.38
C VAL A 86 -3.24 -9.10 0.59
N THR A 87 -3.99 -9.41 -0.48
CA THR A 87 -5.42 -9.71 -0.41
C THR A 87 -5.64 -10.96 0.45
N TRP A 88 -4.88 -12.02 0.23
CA TRP A 88 -4.98 -13.24 1.02
C TRP A 88 -4.74 -13.01 2.52
N ILE A 89 -3.73 -12.19 2.88
CA ILE A 89 -3.47 -11.82 4.28
C ILE A 89 -4.65 -11.06 4.86
N GLY A 90 -5.20 -10.09 4.15
CA GLY A 90 -6.36 -9.30 4.57
C GLY A 90 -7.60 -10.17 4.84
N GLU A 91 -7.93 -11.05 3.89
CA GLU A 91 -9.03 -12.01 4.01
C GLU A 91 -8.87 -12.94 5.21
N ARG A 92 -7.68 -13.52 5.36
CA ARG A 92 -7.41 -14.46 6.46
C ARG A 92 -7.43 -13.79 7.81
N LEU A 93 -6.93 -12.55 7.90
CA LEU A 93 -6.96 -11.76 9.12
C LEU A 93 -8.40 -11.43 9.52
N ALA A 94 -9.22 -10.99 8.56
CA ALA A 94 -10.64 -10.69 8.80
C ALA A 94 -11.42 -11.94 9.24
N ALA A 95 -11.20 -13.09 8.58
CA ALA A 95 -11.82 -14.35 8.96
C ALA A 95 -11.44 -14.78 10.38
N ASN A 96 -10.15 -14.71 10.74
CA ASN A 96 -9.69 -15.06 12.08
C ASN A 96 -10.24 -14.11 13.16
N LEU A 97 -10.38 -12.81 12.86
CA LEU A 97 -10.98 -11.86 13.78
C LEU A 97 -12.47 -12.14 13.99
N ARG A 98 -13.22 -12.39 12.90
CA ARG A 98 -14.64 -12.79 12.97
C ARG A 98 -14.81 -14.02 13.85
N GLN A 99 -14.02 -15.05 13.62
CA GLN A 99 -14.09 -16.28 14.40
C GLN A 99 -13.81 -16.04 15.87
N ARG A 100 -12.75 -15.29 16.22
CA ARG A 100 -12.44 -15.00 17.63
C ARG A 100 -13.52 -14.20 18.35
N VAL A 101 -14.12 -13.21 17.65
CA VAL A 101 -15.22 -12.44 18.22
C VAL A 101 -16.45 -13.32 18.39
N PHE A 102 -16.76 -14.15 17.38
CA PHE A 102 -17.89 -15.09 17.46
C PHE A 102 -17.71 -16.10 18.59
N ASP A 103 -16.53 -16.71 18.71
CA ASP A 103 -16.23 -17.65 19.80
C ASP A 103 -16.37 -16.97 21.17
N HIS A 104 -15.95 -15.71 21.29
CA HIS A 104 -16.13 -14.94 22.53
C HIS A 104 -17.60 -14.64 22.81
N LEU A 105 -18.38 -14.27 21.79
CA LEU A 105 -19.83 -14.03 21.94
C LEU A 105 -20.57 -15.29 22.45
N LEU A 106 -20.16 -16.46 22.00
CA LEU A 106 -20.75 -17.73 22.47
C LEU A 106 -20.45 -18.05 23.94
N THR A 107 -19.44 -17.43 24.54
CA THR A 107 -19.13 -17.59 25.97
C THR A 107 -19.88 -16.61 26.86
N LEU A 108 -20.60 -15.64 26.31
CA LEU A 108 -21.38 -14.67 27.08
C LEU A 108 -22.72 -15.26 27.53
N GLU A 109 -23.19 -14.81 28.69
CA GLU A 109 -24.47 -15.23 29.24
C GLU A 109 -25.64 -14.75 28.36
N PRO A 110 -26.75 -15.54 28.28
CA PRO A 110 -27.96 -15.14 27.56
C PRO A 110 -28.51 -13.78 27.99
N SER A 111 -28.35 -13.41 29.24
CA SER A 111 -28.75 -12.12 29.81
C SER A 111 -28.10 -10.92 29.12
N PHE A 112 -26.89 -11.09 28.54
CA PHE A 112 -26.21 -10.06 27.75
C PHE A 112 -27.01 -9.72 26.48
N PHE A 113 -27.63 -10.71 25.86
CA PHE A 113 -28.41 -10.53 24.63
C PHE A 113 -29.85 -10.08 24.91
N GLU A 114 -30.39 -10.42 26.08
CA GLU A 114 -31.75 -10.06 26.51
C GLU A 114 -31.83 -8.65 27.10
N SER A 115 -30.76 -8.15 27.74
CA SER A 115 -30.70 -6.81 28.38
C SER A 115 -30.75 -5.65 27.38
N ALA A 116 -30.50 -5.91 26.11
CA ALA A 116 -30.76 -4.95 25.05
C ALA A 116 -32.24 -5.05 24.66
N SER A 117 -33.05 -4.16 25.18
CA SER A 117 -34.51 -4.08 25.32
C SER A 117 -35.40 -4.32 24.09
N ASP A 118 -34.87 -4.76 22.93
CA ASP A 118 -35.66 -4.88 21.69
C ASP A 118 -35.31 -6.07 20.78
N GLY A 119 -34.56 -7.09 21.21
CA GLY A 119 -34.18 -8.20 20.31
C GLY A 119 -33.28 -7.80 19.13
N ARG A 120 -32.91 -6.53 19.04
CA ARG A 120 -32.05 -5.96 18.00
C ARG A 120 -30.56 -6.15 18.26
N ALA A 121 -30.18 -6.49 19.49
CA ALA A 121 -28.77 -6.56 19.90
C ALA A 121 -27.99 -7.59 19.11
N ALA A 122 -28.53 -8.78 18.87
CA ALA A 122 -27.83 -9.83 18.12
C ALA A 122 -27.64 -9.45 16.64
N GLY A 123 -28.65 -8.86 16.02
CA GLY A 123 -28.57 -8.36 14.64
C GLY A 123 -27.62 -7.17 14.48
N GLU A 124 -27.62 -6.25 15.45
CA GLU A 124 -26.70 -5.11 15.45
C GLU A 124 -25.25 -5.57 15.68
N ILE A 125 -24.99 -6.49 16.60
CA ILE A 125 -23.65 -7.06 16.83
C ILE A 125 -23.15 -7.77 15.56
N ALA A 126 -23.98 -8.58 14.90
CA ALA A 126 -23.63 -9.27 13.67
C ALA A 126 -23.33 -8.28 12.51
N SER A 127 -24.14 -7.24 12.38
CA SER A 127 -23.94 -6.17 11.39
C SER A 127 -22.64 -5.41 11.64
N ARG A 128 -22.39 -4.98 12.87
CA ARG A 128 -21.14 -4.29 13.26
C ARG A 128 -19.92 -5.18 13.06
N LEU A 129 -19.99 -6.45 13.47
CA LEU A 129 -18.92 -7.42 13.27
C LEU A 129 -18.55 -7.55 11.79
N THR A 130 -19.56 -7.60 10.91
CA THR A 130 -19.34 -7.69 9.48
C THR A 130 -18.76 -6.38 8.92
N ALA A 131 -19.32 -5.22 9.28
CA ALA A 131 -18.87 -3.91 8.82
C ALA A 131 -17.44 -3.61 9.29
N ASP A 132 -17.14 -3.75 10.58
CA ASP A 132 -15.84 -3.42 11.16
C ASP A 132 -14.73 -4.34 10.63
N THR A 133 -15.03 -5.64 10.46
CA THR A 133 -14.05 -6.58 9.88
C THR A 133 -13.80 -6.33 8.40
N SER A 134 -14.79 -5.83 7.64
CA SER A 134 -14.61 -5.46 6.23
C SER A 134 -13.71 -4.22 6.09
N VAL A 135 -13.85 -3.24 7.01
CA VAL A 135 -12.94 -2.08 7.08
C VAL A 135 -11.52 -2.53 7.37
N LEU A 136 -11.32 -3.40 8.35
CA LEU A 136 -10.00 -3.96 8.66
C LEU A 136 -9.41 -4.73 7.48
N GLN A 137 -10.22 -5.53 6.78
CA GLN A 137 -9.82 -6.24 5.56
C GLN A 137 -9.32 -5.27 4.47
N SER A 138 -10.04 -4.18 4.22
CA SER A 138 -9.64 -3.17 3.23
C SER A 138 -8.38 -2.42 3.66
N LEU A 139 -8.22 -2.12 4.95
CA LEU A 139 -7.03 -1.47 5.49
C LEU A 139 -5.77 -2.34 5.31
N PHE A 140 -5.80 -3.58 5.75
CA PHE A 140 -4.66 -4.49 5.65
C PHE A 140 -4.47 -5.07 4.25
N GLY A 141 -5.56 -5.28 3.50
CA GLY A 141 -5.52 -5.84 2.16
C GLY A 141 -5.05 -4.85 1.08
N SER A 142 -5.47 -3.60 1.11
CA SER A 142 -5.17 -2.65 0.03
C SER A 142 -4.48 -1.38 0.51
N SER A 143 -5.00 -0.70 1.54
CA SER A 143 -4.56 0.65 1.89
C SER A 143 -3.11 0.69 2.38
N VAL A 144 -2.72 -0.23 3.27
CA VAL A 144 -1.33 -0.32 3.79
C VAL A 144 -0.37 -0.68 2.68
N SER A 145 -0.74 -1.63 1.81
CA SER A 145 0.10 -2.02 0.67
C SER A 145 0.29 -0.89 -0.33
N LEU A 146 -0.77 -0.12 -0.61
CA LEU A 146 -0.70 1.04 -1.49
C LEU A 146 0.17 2.16 -0.89
N ALA A 147 -0.01 2.46 0.39
CA ALA A 147 0.80 3.45 1.09
C ALA A 147 2.29 3.07 1.09
N LEU A 148 2.61 1.81 1.37
CA LEU A 148 3.98 1.30 1.36
C LEU A 148 4.59 1.35 -0.05
N ARG A 149 3.82 0.99 -1.09
CA ARG A 149 4.25 1.13 -2.49
C ARG A 149 4.59 2.56 -2.83
N ASN A 150 3.70 3.51 -2.49
CA ASN A 150 3.91 4.92 -2.78
C ASN A 150 5.13 5.48 -2.03
N LEU A 151 5.35 5.03 -0.79
CA LEU A 151 6.52 5.40 -0.01
C LEU A 151 7.82 4.88 -0.66
N VAL A 152 7.87 3.61 -1.05
CA VAL A 152 9.03 3.01 -1.73
C VAL A 152 9.29 3.71 -3.06
N MET A 153 8.24 3.98 -3.85
CA MET A 153 8.36 4.72 -5.10
C MET A 153 8.86 6.15 -4.89
N LEU A 154 8.34 6.85 -3.88
CA LEU A 154 8.78 8.21 -3.54
C LEU A 154 10.27 8.23 -3.18
N VAL A 155 10.69 7.35 -2.27
CA VAL A 155 12.11 7.25 -1.87
C VAL A 155 12.97 6.88 -3.06
N GLY A 156 12.58 5.88 -3.84
CA GLY A 156 13.30 5.44 -5.03
C GLY A 156 13.41 6.54 -6.08
N ALA A 157 12.34 7.28 -6.35
CA ALA A 157 12.34 8.40 -7.28
C ALA A 157 13.27 9.54 -6.82
N VAL A 158 13.21 9.90 -5.52
CA VAL A 158 14.10 10.92 -4.96
C VAL A 158 15.57 10.49 -5.06
N VAL A 159 15.89 9.25 -4.70
CA VAL A 159 17.26 8.72 -4.82
C VAL A 159 17.72 8.74 -6.27
N LEU A 160 16.91 8.26 -7.19
CA LEU A 160 17.23 8.22 -8.61
C LEU A 160 17.43 9.61 -9.19
N MET A 161 16.60 10.57 -8.79
CA MET A 161 16.70 11.97 -9.20
C MET A 161 17.99 12.62 -8.68
N LEU A 162 18.35 12.37 -7.41
CA LEU A 162 19.59 12.89 -6.81
C LEU A 162 20.85 12.31 -7.47
N VAL A 163 20.82 11.02 -7.83
CA VAL A 163 21.95 10.36 -8.52
C VAL A 163 22.09 10.83 -9.96
N THR A 164 20.97 11.10 -10.64
CA THR A 164 20.98 11.48 -12.07
C THR A 164 21.34 12.96 -12.27
N GLN A 165 20.74 13.85 -11.49
CA GLN A 165 20.91 15.31 -11.64
C GLN A 165 20.78 16.00 -10.27
N PRO A 166 21.85 16.05 -9.45
CA PRO A 166 21.78 16.54 -8.07
C PRO A 166 21.32 18.00 -7.95
N TRP A 167 21.76 18.86 -8.89
CA TRP A 167 21.40 20.27 -8.88
C TRP A 167 19.91 20.52 -9.13
N LEU A 168 19.36 19.90 -10.16
CA LEU A 168 17.94 20.01 -10.48
C LEU A 168 17.08 19.38 -9.38
N SER A 169 17.56 18.27 -8.78
CA SER A 169 16.90 17.61 -7.67
C SER A 169 16.76 18.51 -6.44
N ALA A 170 17.82 19.24 -6.10
CA ALA A 170 17.79 20.20 -5.00
C ALA A 170 16.78 21.33 -5.26
N MET A 171 16.72 21.86 -6.48
CA MET A 171 15.72 22.87 -6.86
C MET A 171 14.29 22.36 -6.72
N VAL A 172 14.01 21.13 -7.17
CA VAL A 172 12.68 20.53 -7.06
C VAL A 172 12.30 20.24 -5.61
N LEU A 173 13.24 19.66 -4.82
CA LEU A 173 12.99 19.35 -3.41
C LEU A 173 12.75 20.59 -2.54
N ILE A 174 13.35 21.72 -2.88
CA ILE A 174 13.10 23.02 -2.22
C ILE A 174 11.82 23.67 -2.77
N GLY A 175 11.59 23.57 -4.09
CA GLY A 175 10.44 24.18 -4.76
C GLY A 175 9.08 23.58 -4.30
N ILE A 176 9.03 22.26 -4.09
CA ILE A 176 7.80 21.59 -3.64
C ILE A 176 7.30 22.15 -2.28
N PRO A 177 8.10 22.16 -1.19
CA PRO A 177 7.65 22.77 0.06
C PRO A 177 7.41 24.27 -0.06
N ALA A 178 8.20 25.00 -0.86
CA ALA A 178 8.00 26.43 -1.06
C ALA A 178 6.65 26.77 -1.69
N THR A 179 6.12 25.91 -2.54
CA THR A 179 4.78 26.06 -3.13
C THR A 179 3.66 25.52 -2.24
N LEU A 180 3.90 24.39 -1.54
CA LEU A 180 2.87 23.76 -0.70
C LEU A 180 2.64 24.52 0.62
N LEU A 181 3.69 25.07 1.24
CA LEU A 181 3.56 25.78 2.52
C LEU A 181 2.57 26.96 2.47
N PRO A 182 2.63 27.87 1.48
CA PRO A 182 1.63 28.95 1.37
C PRO A 182 0.21 28.44 1.17
N ILE A 183 0.04 27.38 0.36
CA ILE A 183 -1.29 26.79 0.07
C ILE A 183 -1.89 26.21 1.35
N VAL A 184 -1.13 25.42 2.09
CA VAL A 184 -1.56 24.80 3.35
C VAL A 184 -1.81 25.87 4.42
N TRP A 185 -0.95 26.88 4.51
CA TRP A 185 -1.09 27.98 5.47
C TRP A 185 -2.33 28.81 5.19
N TYR A 186 -2.57 29.16 3.93
CA TYR A 186 -3.78 29.92 3.53
C TYR A 186 -5.04 29.08 3.72
N GLY A 187 -5.02 27.80 3.32
CA GLY A 187 -6.15 26.90 3.51
C GLY A 187 -6.56 26.68 4.98
N ARG A 188 -5.57 26.72 5.91
CA ARG A 188 -5.85 26.67 7.36
C ARG A 188 -6.41 27.98 7.92
N ARG A 189 -6.16 29.11 7.27
CA ARG A 189 -6.61 30.42 7.72
C ARG A 189 -8.03 30.73 7.27
N VAL A 190 -8.51 30.08 6.21
CA VAL A 190 -9.84 30.27 5.62
C VAL A 190 -10.89 29.30 6.21
N ARG A 191 -10.45 28.32 6.99
CA ARG A 191 -11.31 27.40 7.75
C ARG A 191 -11.51 27.89 9.16
#